data_542ec0091aa8c4fbdb5b36270fab4b76
#
_entry.id   542ec0091aa8c4fbdb5b36270fab4b76
#
_cell.length_a   1.000
_cell.length_b   1.000
_cell.length_c   1.000
_cell.angle_alpha   90.00
_cell.angle_beta   90.00
_cell.angle_gamma   90.00
#
_symmetry.space_group_name_H-M   'P 1'
#
loop_
_entity.id
_entity.type
_entity.pdbx_description
1 polymer ?
#
loop_
_entity_poly.entity_id
_entity_poly.type
_entity_poly.pdbx_seq_one_letter_code
_entity_poly.pdbx_strand_id
1 'polypeptide(L)'
;MLPEIDFLDVVRLTPLISIDLIVSDAQGRVLLGHRRNRPARGTWFVPGGRIVKDETLDAAFTRIADAELGIAKLARSAARFEGVFEHHYSDNFAAEPDVSTHYIVLAYALSLTSTVPIGRLDQHSEYLWLTPSELLARADVHENTKAYFR
;
A
#
# COMPACT_ATOMS: atom_id res chain seq x y z
N MET A 1 11.07 -7.81 -12.59
CA MET A 1 10.83 -8.44 -11.27
C MET A 1 12.04 -9.26 -10.85
N LEU A 2 12.48 -9.12 -9.61
CA LEU A 2 13.56 -9.94 -9.09
C LEU A 2 13.10 -11.40 -8.92
N PRO A 3 13.98 -12.38 -9.18
CA PRO A 3 13.72 -13.75 -8.73
C PRO A 3 13.45 -13.79 -7.23
N GLU A 4 12.64 -14.74 -6.80
CA GLU A 4 12.20 -14.84 -5.39
C GLU A 4 13.37 -14.90 -4.41
N ILE A 5 14.42 -15.65 -4.74
CA ILE A 5 15.60 -15.77 -3.88
C ILE A 5 16.35 -14.44 -3.74
N ASP A 6 16.44 -13.68 -4.82
CA ASP A 6 17.08 -12.36 -4.79
C ASP A 6 16.24 -11.37 -3.99
N PHE A 7 14.93 -11.43 -4.13
CA PHE A 7 14.04 -10.57 -3.35
C PHE A 7 14.11 -10.91 -1.87
N LEU A 8 14.20 -12.17 -1.51
CA LEU A 8 14.38 -12.56 -0.11
C LEU A 8 15.68 -12.00 0.48
N ASP A 9 16.76 -11.99 -0.29
CA ASP A 9 18.03 -11.37 0.14
C ASP A 9 17.86 -9.85 0.36
N VAL A 10 17.14 -9.18 -0.52
CA VAL A 10 16.85 -7.74 -0.37
C VAL A 10 16.04 -7.51 0.91
N VAL A 11 14.99 -8.29 1.15
CA VAL A 11 14.16 -8.18 2.37
C VAL A 11 15.00 -8.42 3.62
N ARG A 12 15.87 -9.42 3.60
CA ARG A 12 16.73 -9.78 4.72
C ARG A 12 17.80 -8.74 5.03
N LEU A 13 18.33 -8.08 4.02
CA LEU A 13 19.56 -7.27 4.14
C LEU A 13 19.34 -5.77 4.17
N THR A 14 18.21 -5.27 3.67
CA THR A 14 17.97 -3.82 3.55
C THR A 14 16.52 -3.49 3.82
N PRO A 15 16.20 -2.22 4.18
CA PRO A 15 14.81 -1.78 4.12
C PRO A 15 14.34 -1.67 2.66
N LEU A 16 13.06 -1.81 2.46
CA LEU A 16 12.38 -1.59 1.18
C LEU A 16 11.76 -0.19 1.18
N ILE A 17 11.56 0.36 -0.01
CA ILE A 17 10.88 1.65 -0.16
C ILE A 17 9.59 1.42 -0.91
N SER A 18 8.47 1.93 -0.37
CA SER A 18 7.16 1.77 -0.98
C SER A 18 6.38 3.08 -1.01
N ILE A 19 5.32 3.08 -1.80
CA ILE A 19 4.33 4.15 -1.84
C ILE A 19 3.02 3.56 -1.35
N ASP A 20 2.38 4.22 -0.37
CA ASP A 20 1.01 3.94 0.03
C ASP A 20 0.08 5.01 -0.50
N LEU A 21 -1.10 4.59 -0.93
CA LEU A 21 -2.13 5.46 -1.51
C LEU A 21 -3.32 5.54 -0.56
N ILE A 22 -3.50 6.72 0.05
CA ILE A 22 -4.65 7.00 0.91
C ILE A 22 -5.73 7.61 0.02
N VAL A 23 -6.64 6.75 -0.46
CA VAL A 23 -7.65 7.13 -1.44
C VAL A 23 -8.97 7.39 -0.73
N SER A 24 -9.49 8.60 -0.86
CA SER A 24 -10.78 9.00 -0.27
C SER A 24 -11.82 9.24 -1.35
N ASP A 25 -13.07 8.87 -1.07
CA ASP A 25 -14.22 9.22 -1.91
C ASP A 25 -14.85 10.55 -1.48
N ALA A 26 -15.93 10.95 -2.18
CA ALA A 26 -16.63 12.21 -1.90
C ALA A 26 -17.29 12.24 -0.50
N GLN A 27 -17.50 11.10 0.13
CA GLN A 27 -18.06 10.98 1.48
C GLN A 27 -16.98 10.88 2.56
N GLY A 28 -15.72 11.02 2.20
CA GLY A 28 -14.60 10.91 3.15
C GLY A 28 -14.27 9.48 3.57
N ARG A 29 -14.77 8.48 2.86
CA ARG A 29 -14.43 7.08 3.10
C ARG A 29 -13.12 6.74 2.42
N VAL A 30 -12.34 5.89 3.06
CA VAL A 30 -11.02 5.48 2.61
C VAL A 30 -11.07 4.07 2.04
N LEU A 31 -10.37 3.86 0.93
CA LEU A 31 -10.27 2.56 0.28
C LEU A 31 -9.28 1.66 1.01
N LEU A 32 -9.72 0.45 1.37
CA LEU A 32 -8.86 -0.59 1.92
C LEU A 32 -8.97 -1.85 1.09
N GLY A 33 -7.84 -2.56 0.95
CA GLY A 33 -7.78 -3.87 0.32
C GLY A 33 -7.40 -4.94 1.34
N HIS A 34 -7.92 -6.15 1.17
CA HIS A 34 -7.61 -7.27 2.04
C HIS A 34 -6.38 -8.02 1.53
N ARG A 35 -5.35 -8.15 2.39
CA ARG A 35 -4.11 -8.81 1.97
C ARG A 35 -4.25 -10.33 1.96
N ARG A 36 -3.89 -10.91 0.82
CA ARG A 36 -3.84 -12.38 0.65
C ARG A 36 -2.48 -12.95 1.01
N ASN A 37 -1.41 -12.15 0.94
CA ASN A 37 -0.03 -12.59 1.08
C ASN A 37 0.64 -11.99 2.30
N ARG A 38 1.69 -12.66 2.81
CA ARG A 38 2.57 -12.12 3.85
C ARG A 38 3.46 -10.99 3.31
N PRO A 39 3.89 -10.02 4.12
CA PRO A 39 3.55 -9.88 5.54
C PRO A 39 2.13 -9.40 5.77
N ALA A 40 1.63 -9.55 7.01
CA ALA A 40 0.33 -9.08 7.46
C ALA A 40 -0.87 -9.68 6.71
N ARG A 41 -0.75 -10.92 6.26
CA ARG A 41 -1.83 -11.66 5.60
C ARG A 41 -3.09 -11.69 6.47
N GLY A 42 -4.24 -11.48 5.83
CA GLY A 42 -5.54 -11.50 6.51
C GLY A 42 -5.94 -10.18 7.14
N THR A 43 -5.20 -9.10 6.90
CA THR A 43 -5.53 -7.76 7.39
C THR A 43 -5.91 -6.82 6.26
N TRP A 44 -6.59 -5.72 6.63
CA TRP A 44 -6.96 -4.66 5.70
C TRP A 44 -5.92 -3.55 5.71
N PHE A 45 -5.53 -3.11 4.51
CA PHE A 45 -4.51 -2.08 4.28
C PHE A 45 -4.97 -1.08 3.25
N VAL A 46 -4.40 0.13 3.27
CA VAL A 46 -4.47 1.01 2.10
C VAL A 46 -3.67 0.39 0.95
N PRO A 47 -4.08 0.61 -0.31
CA PRO A 47 -3.33 0.12 -1.47
C PRO A 47 -1.93 0.74 -1.51
N GLY A 48 -0.98 0.00 -2.03
CA GLY A 48 0.38 0.48 -2.16
C GLY A 48 1.27 -0.52 -2.89
N GLY A 49 2.52 -0.15 -3.08
CA GLY A 49 3.48 -1.02 -3.74
C GLY A 49 4.91 -0.54 -3.56
N ARG A 50 5.83 -1.47 -3.79
CA ARG A 50 7.26 -1.22 -3.66
C ARG A 50 7.78 -0.44 -4.87
N ILE A 51 8.69 0.49 -4.61
CA ILE A 51 9.47 1.15 -5.67
C ILE A 51 10.57 0.18 -6.09
N VAL A 52 10.73 -0.04 -7.39
CA VAL A 52 11.79 -0.90 -7.89
C VAL A 52 13.04 -0.08 -8.22
N LYS A 53 14.18 -0.76 -8.22
CA LYS A 53 15.46 -0.11 -8.48
C LYS A 53 15.46 0.63 -9.82
N ASP A 54 16.01 1.83 -9.82
CA ASP A 54 16.13 2.73 -10.98
C ASP A 54 14.82 3.38 -11.46
N GLU A 55 13.72 3.14 -10.76
CA GLU A 55 12.45 3.81 -11.00
C GLU A 55 12.47 5.22 -10.39
N THR A 56 11.98 6.22 -11.11
CA THR A 56 11.71 7.53 -10.50
C THR A 56 10.46 7.46 -9.62
N LEU A 57 10.30 8.41 -8.71
CA LEU A 57 9.07 8.49 -7.91
C LEU A 57 7.83 8.67 -8.78
N ASP A 58 7.93 9.48 -9.83
CA ASP A 58 6.82 9.68 -10.76
C ASP A 58 6.42 8.39 -11.48
N ALA A 59 7.40 7.64 -12.00
CA ALA A 59 7.15 6.38 -12.67
C ALA A 59 6.58 5.32 -11.72
N ALA A 60 7.13 5.23 -10.51
CA ALA A 60 6.64 4.29 -9.49
C ALA A 60 5.21 4.60 -9.09
N PHE A 61 4.89 5.87 -8.83
CA PHE A 61 3.54 6.29 -8.47
C PHE A 61 2.52 5.91 -9.55
N THR A 62 2.82 6.25 -10.79
CA THR A 62 1.92 5.96 -11.92
C THR A 62 1.70 4.46 -12.10
N ARG A 63 2.76 3.67 -12.01
CA ARG A 63 2.69 2.21 -12.10
C ARG A 63 1.88 1.60 -10.97
N ILE A 64 2.12 2.04 -9.73
CA ILE A 64 1.43 1.51 -8.54
C ILE A 64 -0.06 1.90 -8.59
N ALA A 65 -0.38 3.12 -8.96
CA ALA A 65 -1.77 3.56 -9.09
C ALA A 65 -2.52 2.74 -10.15
N ASP A 66 -1.89 2.43 -11.27
CA ASP A 66 -2.47 1.57 -12.30
C ASP A 66 -2.69 0.15 -11.76
N ALA A 67 -1.67 -0.44 -11.15
CA ALA A 67 -1.74 -1.81 -10.65
C ALA A 67 -2.75 -1.96 -9.50
N GLU A 68 -2.79 -1.00 -8.59
CA GLU A 68 -3.58 -1.10 -7.35
C GLU A 68 -4.97 -0.51 -7.47
N LEU A 69 -5.17 0.51 -8.29
CA LEU A 69 -6.44 1.22 -8.44
C LEU A 69 -7.07 1.03 -9.82
N GLY A 70 -6.31 0.50 -10.78
CA GLY A 70 -6.75 0.41 -12.17
C GLY A 70 -6.91 1.78 -12.84
N ILE A 71 -6.26 2.81 -12.31
CA ILE A 71 -6.28 4.17 -12.88
C ILE A 71 -5.00 4.36 -13.67
N ALA A 72 -5.12 4.31 -15.00
CA ALA A 72 -3.99 4.50 -15.88
C ALA A 72 -3.53 5.95 -15.93
N LYS A 73 -2.21 6.15 -16.04
CA LYS A 73 -1.59 7.46 -16.27
C LYS A 73 -1.87 8.51 -15.18
N LEU A 74 -2.17 8.10 -13.97
CA LEU A 74 -2.35 9.01 -12.85
C LEU A 74 -1.00 9.62 -12.48
N ALA A 75 -0.89 10.95 -12.51
CA ALA A 75 0.33 11.65 -12.14
C ALA A 75 0.46 11.80 -10.64
N ARG A 76 1.69 11.68 -10.13
CA ARG A 76 2.00 11.90 -8.71
C ARG A 76 1.58 13.31 -8.24
N SER A 77 1.64 14.30 -9.13
CA SER A 77 1.20 15.67 -8.85
C SER A 77 -0.31 15.80 -8.57
N ALA A 78 -1.11 14.79 -8.93
CA ALA A 78 -2.54 14.75 -8.59
C ALA A 78 -2.79 14.35 -7.13
N ALA A 79 -1.78 13.88 -6.42
CA ALA A 79 -1.87 13.47 -5.03
C ALA A 79 -1.10 14.42 -4.11
N ARG A 80 -1.46 14.43 -2.83
CA ARG A 80 -0.77 15.21 -1.81
C ARG A 80 0.16 14.31 -1.02
N PHE A 81 1.42 14.69 -0.91
CA PHE A 81 2.39 13.98 -0.08
C PHE A 81 2.07 14.19 1.41
N GLU A 82 1.86 13.09 2.13
CA GLU A 82 1.49 13.10 3.55
C GLU A 82 2.66 12.86 4.49
N GLY A 83 3.79 12.40 3.99
CA GLY A 83 4.98 12.18 4.80
C GLY A 83 5.61 10.81 4.61
N VAL A 84 6.66 10.57 5.39
CA VAL A 84 7.41 9.31 5.42
C VAL A 84 7.06 8.53 6.67
N PHE A 85 6.74 7.26 6.52
CA PHE A 85 6.36 6.36 7.62
C PHE A 85 7.27 5.14 7.64
N GLU A 86 7.39 4.52 8.80
CA GLU A 86 8.17 3.31 8.99
C GLU A 86 7.22 2.15 9.29
N HIS A 87 7.30 1.10 8.49
CA HIS A 87 6.50 -0.10 8.68
C HIS A 87 7.40 -1.29 8.97
N HIS A 88 7.18 -1.95 10.08
CA HIS A 88 7.91 -3.14 10.51
C HIS A 88 6.97 -4.32 10.63
N TYR A 89 7.39 -5.45 10.06
CA TYR A 89 6.67 -6.72 10.17
C TYR A 89 7.63 -7.79 10.66
N SER A 90 7.17 -8.66 11.56
CA SER A 90 8.00 -9.75 12.09
C SER A 90 8.21 -10.88 11.10
N ASP A 91 7.37 -10.98 10.06
CA ASP A 91 7.44 -12.02 9.04
C ASP A 91 7.80 -11.44 7.66
N ASN A 92 7.80 -12.30 6.64
CA ASN A 92 8.14 -11.93 5.28
C ASN A 92 7.30 -12.73 4.28
N PHE A 93 7.37 -12.34 3.01
CA PHE A 93 6.58 -12.94 1.93
C PHE A 93 6.82 -14.44 1.73
N ALA A 94 8.03 -14.91 2.05
CA ALA A 94 8.44 -16.30 1.87
C ALA A 94 8.26 -17.15 3.14
N ALA A 95 7.77 -16.57 4.23
CA ALA A 95 7.68 -17.19 5.56
C ALA A 95 9.00 -17.79 6.02
N GLU A 96 10.12 -17.20 5.61
CA GLU A 96 11.47 -17.61 6.04
C GLU A 96 11.65 -17.31 7.53
N PRO A 97 12.11 -18.28 8.35
CA PRO A 97 12.32 -18.04 9.78
C PRO A 97 13.32 -16.90 10.04
N ASP A 98 13.01 -16.10 11.06
CA ASP A 98 13.90 -15.04 11.59
C ASP A 98 14.24 -13.92 10.59
N VAL A 99 13.43 -13.75 9.53
CA VAL A 99 13.58 -12.65 8.58
C VAL A 99 12.40 -11.70 8.70
N SER A 100 12.67 -10.50 9.20
CA SER A 100 11.68 -9.43 9.29
C SER A 100 11.58 -8.66 7.99
N THR A 101 10.51 -7.90 7.83
CA THR A 101 10.32 -6.97 6.71
C THR A 101 10.28 -5.55 7.24
N HIS A 102 11.06 -4.67 6.62
CA HIS A 102 11.16 -3.27 6.99
C HIS A 102 10.92 -2.40 5.77
N TYR A 103 9.89 -1.54 5.83
CA TYR A 103 9.57 -0.58 4.78
C TYR A 103 9.74 0.85 5.26
N ILE A 104 10.33 1.67 4.39
CA ILE A 104 10.20 3.12 4.45
C ILE A 104 9.11 3.48 3.45
N VAL A 105 8.04 4.09 3.92
CA VAL A 105 6.83 4.30 3.12
C VAL A 105 6.62 5.77 2.87
N LEU A 106 6.41 6.12 1.60
CA LEU A 106 5.99 7.44 1.17
C LEU A 106 4.48 7.42 1.01
N ALA A 107 3.76 8.15 1.86
CA ALA A 107 2.30 8.16 1.85
C ALA A 107 1.79 9.34 1.01
N TYR A 108 0.85 9.04 0.11
CA TYR A 108 0.19 10.03 -0.76
C TYR A 108 -1.32 9.94 -0.59
N ALA A 109 -1.97 11.08 -0.42
CA ALA A 109 -3.42 11.17 -0.34
C ALA A 109 -4.01 11.60 -1.69
N LEU A 110 -5.07 10.94 -2.10
CA LEU A 110 -5.76 11.15 -3.35
C LEU A 110 -7.26 11.19 -3.10
N SER A 111 -7.93 12.25 -3.54
CA SER A 111 -9.38 12.38 -3.44
C SER A 111 -10.03 12.10 -4.79
N LEU A 112 -10.95 11.15 -4.80
CA LEU A 112 -11.76 10.86 -5.99
C LEU A 112 -13.06 11.66 -5.90
N THR A 113 -13.21 12.65 -6.77
CA THR A 113 -14.38 13.55 -6.80
C THR A 113 -15.54 13.03 -7.63
N SER A 114 -15.30 12.00 -8.44
CA SER A 114 -16.33 11.31 -9.20
C SER A 114 -16.16 9.81 -8.96
N THR A 115 -17.20 9.03 -9.26
CA THR A 115 -17.10 7.59 -9.31
C THR A 115 -16.15 7.17 -10.43
N VAL A 116 -14.85 7.39 -10.22
CA VAL A 116 -13.86 6.69 -11.04
C VAL A 116 -14.01 5.24 -10.65
N PRO A 117 -14.49 4.36 -11.52
CA PRO A 117 -14.52 2.96 -11.18
C PRO A 117 -13.09 2.55 -10.91
N ILE A 118 -12.84 2.09 -9.72
CA ILE A 118 -11.60 1.44 -9.40
C ILE A 118 -11.55 0.25 -10.35
N GLY A 119 -10.57 0.27 -11.23
CA GLY A 119 -10.44 -0.75 -12.27
C GLY A 119 -9.99 -2.08 -11.69
N ARG A 120 -9.29 -2.86 -12.47
CA ARG A 120 -8.87 -4.19 -12.06
C ARG A 120 -8.10 -4.21 -10.74
N LEU A 121 -8.58 -5.04 -9.82
CA LEU A 121 -8.09 -5.15 -8.45
C LEU A 121 -7.51 -6.56 -8.24
N ASP A 122 -6.37 -6.82 -8.90
CA ASP A 122 -5.75 -8.14 -8.92
C ASP A 122 -4.95 -8.46 -7.65
N GLN A 123 -4.57 -7.42 -6.88
CA GLN A 123 -3.68 -7.56 -5.73
C GLN A 123 -4.38 -7.98 -4.45
N HIS A 124 -5.69 -7.77 -4.37
CA HIS A 124 -6.48 -8.03 -3.18
C HIS A 124 -7.70 -8.87 -3.52
N SER A 125 -8.14 -9.70 -2.57
CA SER A 125 -9.34 -10.53 -2.75
C SER A 125 -10.62 -9.71 -2.60
N GLU A 126 -10.59 -8.64 -1.80
CA GLU A 126 -11.75 -7.83 -1.47
C GLU A 126 -11.35 -6.38 -1.25
N TYR A 127 -12.34 -5.48 -1.35
CA TYR A 127 -12.18 -4.05 -1.11
C TYR A 127 -13.29 -3.54 -0.22
N LEU A 128 -12.93 -2.57 0.65
CA LEU A 128 -13.88 -1.87 1.52
C LEU A 128 -13.63 -0.38 1.43
N TRP A 129 -14.73 0.38 1.55
CA TRP A 129 -14.70 1.82 1.78
C TRP A 129 -15.16 2.07 3.20
N LEU A 130 -14.28 2.60 4.05
CA LEU A 130 -14.56 2.86 5.47
C LEU A 130 -14.22 4.31 5.80
N THR A 131 -15.02 4.92 6.68
CA THR A 131 -14.64 6.21 7.25
C THR A 131 -13.42 6.02 8.16
N PRO A 132 -12.63 7.07 8.42
CA PRO A 132 -11.52 6.97 9.38
C PRO A 132 -11.95 6.42 10.74
N SER A 133 -13.11 6.84 11.24
CA SER A 133 -13.69 6.36 12.50
C SER A 133 -13.96 4.84 12.46
N GLU A 134 -14.55 4.35 11.37
CA GLU A 134 -14.84 2.92 11.20
C GLU A 134 -13.57 2.08 11.13
N LEU A 135 -12.58 2.52 10.33
CA LEU A 135 -11.35 1.75 10.20
C LEU A 135 -10.52 1.71 11.49
N LEU A 136 -10.53 2.80 12.27
CA LEU A 136 -9.83 2.83 13.55
C LEU A 136 -10.46 1.89 14.58
N ALA A 137 -11.77 1.63 14.47
CA ALA A 137 -12.49 0.75 15.38
C ALA A 137 -12.34 -0.74 15.05
N ARG A 138 -11.81 -1.09 13.87
CA ARG A 138 -11.74 -2.49 13.42
C ARG A 138 -10.43 -3.14 13.84
N ALA A 139 -10.53 -4.32 14.45
CA ALA A 139 -9.35 -5.10 14.86
C ALA A 139 -8.61 -5.70 13.66
N ASP A 140 -9.28 -5.91 12.53
CA ASP A 140 -8.71 -6.51 11.31
C ASP A 140 -8.09 -5.48 10.34
N VAL A 141 -8.12 -4.19 10.67
CA VAL A 141 -7.33 -3.17 9.97
C VAL A 141 -5.96 -3.09 10.63
N HIS A 142 -4.91 -3.18 9.83
CA HIS A 142 -3.55 -3.21 10.35
C HIS A 142 -3.17 -1.88 11.00
N GLU A 143 -2.36 -1.96 12.07
CA GLU A 143 -1.91 -0.79 12.84
C GLU A 143 -1.13 0.21 11.98
N ASN A 144 -0.36 -0.26 10.98
CA ASN A 144 0.37 0.62 10.07
C ASN A 144 -0.56 1.46 9.21
N THR A 145 -1.72 0.93 8.82
CA THR A 145 -2.75 1.70 8.13
C THR A 145 -3.44 2.68 9.08
N LYS A 146 -3.78 2.23 10.29
CA LYS A 146 -4.42 3.10 11.30
C LYS A 146 -3.57 4.32 11.63
N ALA A 147 -2.26 4.18 11.59
CA ALA A 147 -1.33 5.28 11.90
C ALA A 147 -1.53 6.51 11.00
N TYR A 148 -2.04 6.34 9.80
CA TYR A 148 -2.33 7.46 8.89
C TYR A 148 -3.51 8.33 9.36
N PHE A 149 -4.35 7.81 10.25
CA PHE A 149 -5.63 8.43 10.65
C PHE A 149 -5.68 8.82 12.14
N ARG A 150 -4.59 8.64 12.85
CA ARG A 150 -4.48 9.01 14.27
C ARG A 150 -3.95 10.41 14.47
#